data_5d22e7c6a9d169ecfd98f578ec5b184b
#
_entry.id   5d22e7c6a9d169ecfd98f578ec5b184b
#
_cell.length_a   1.000
_cell.length_b   1.000
_cell.length_c   1.000
_cell.angle_alpha   90.00
_cell.angle_beta   90.00
_cell.angle_gamma   90.00
#
_symmetry.space_group_name_H-M   'P 1'
#
loop_
_entity.id
_entity.type
_entity.pdbx_description
1 polymer ?
#
loop_
_entity_poly.entity_id
_entity_poly.type
_entity_poly.pdbx_seq_one_letter_code
_entity_poly.pdbx_strand_id
1 'polypeptide(L)'
;MASTRIDQANRLLFHAVCSPYMENVISAGHQIFQRPVAFLDEYFHLVNMSPEQPLGIPLWDTLYQKKAIAEDEKEQLLAQLTNEEAQTFCMDGSPFRGLLSPILMDRRNRGYLLCFWDSGAPSPDDLRLMDMLLQAVTVRASTRTRTIGSWSISLSEKLKNLLE
;
A
#
# COMPACT_ATOMS: atom_id res chain seq x y z
N MET A 1 7.36 19.38 -13.15
CA MET A 1 6.00 19.64 -13.55
C MET A 1 5.08 18.51 -13.14
N ALA A 2 3.96 18.86 -12.51
CA ALA A 2 3.05 17.89 -11.91
C ALA A 2 2.51 16.87 -12.91
N SER A 3 2.15 17.29 -14.13
CA SER A 3 1.62 16.40 -15.17
C SER A 3 2.64 15.34 -15.59
N THR A 4 3.92 15.71 -15.68
CA THR A 4 4.98 14.76 -16.03
C THR A 4 5.16 13.72 -14.95
N ARG A 5 5.12 14.11 -13.67
CA ARG A 5 5.25 13.20 -12.56
C ARG A 5 4.07 12.22 -12.52
N ILE A 6 2.86 12.71 -12.74
CA ILE A 6 1.66 11.87 -12.79
C ILE A 6 1.72 10.92 -13.98
N ASP A 7 2.17 11.37 -15.14
CA ASP A 7 2.31 10.52 -16.32
C ASP A 7 3.33 9.40 -16.11
N GLN A 8 4.47 9.72 -15.49
CA GLN A 8 5.48 8.73 -15.14
C GLN A 8 4.93 7.71 -14.16
N ALA A 9 4.22 8.18 -13.13
CA ALA A 9 3.59 7.30 -12.15
C ALA A 9 2.61 6.35 -12.81
N ASN A 10 1.79 6.86 -13.71
CA ASN A 10 0.80 6.06 -14.42
C ASN A 10 1.46 4.92 -15.21
N ARG A 11 2.54 5.23 -15.91
CA ARG A 11 3.29 4.23 -16.69
C ARG A 11 3.92 3.17 -15.79
N LEU A 12 4.56 3.60 -14.71
CA LEU A 12 5.20 2.69 -13.76
C LEU A 12 4.19 1.75 -13.11
N LEU A 13 3.06 2.30 -12.66
CA LEU A 13 2.03 1.50 -11.99
C LEU A 13 1.33 0.56 -12.96
N PHE A 14 1.04 1.01 -14.17
CA PHE A 14 0.46 0.14 -15.20
C PHE A 14 1.37 -1.04 -15.48
N HIS A 15 2.66 -0.78 -15.66
CA HIS A 15 3.64 -1.83 -15.93
C HIS A 15 3.75 -2.79 -14.75
N ALA A 16 3.77 -2.25 -13.53
CA ALA A 16 3.88 -3.05 -12.31
C ALA A 16 2.64 -3.94 -12.10
N VAL A 17 1.45 -3.42 -12.38
CA VAL A 17 0.20 -4.17 -12.22
C VAL A 17 0.12 -5.34 -13.19
N CYS A 18 0.76 -5.24 -14.35
CA CYS A 18 0.82 -6.35 -15.32
C CYS A 18 1.66 -7.51 -14.81
N SER A 19 2.54 -7.28 -13.82
CA SER A 19 3.29 -8.33 -13.15
C SER A 19 2.39 -9.07 -12.14
N PRO A 20 2.56 -10.39 -11.96
CA PRO A 20 1.77 -11.12 -10.96
C PRO A 20 2.23 -10.86 -9.52
N TYR A 21 3.29 -10.10 -9.29
CA TYR A 21 3.89 -9.93 -7.98
C TYR A 21 3.54 -8.57 -7.37
N MET A 22 2.93 -8.60 -6.18
CA MET A 22 2.62 -7.39 -5.42
C MET A 22 3.88 -6.57 -5.11
N GLU A 23 5.01 -7.21 -4.90
CA GLU A 23 6.28 -6.54 -4.62
C GLU A 23 6.66 -5.53 -5.70
N ASN A 24 6.30 -5.79 -6.95
CA ASN A 24 6.59 -4.87 -8.05
C ASN A 24 5.72 -3.61 -7.97
N VAL A 25 4.48 -3.75 -7.51
CA VAL A 25 3.58 -2.61 -7.31
C VAL A 25 4.08 -1.73 -6.15
N ILE A 26 4.48 -2.35 -5.05
CA ILE A 26 4.98 -1.63 -3.88
C ILE A 26 6.33 -0.97 -4.19
N SER A 27 7.21 -1.65 -4.91
CA SER A 27 8.47 -1.08 -5.36
C SER A 27 8.25 0.13 -6.29
N ALA A 28 7.29 0.04 -7.19
CA ALA A 28 6.91 1.17 -8.05
C ALA A 28 6.41 2.35 -7.22
N GLY A 29 5.61 2.08 -6.20
CA GLY A 29 5.14 3.11 -5.27
C GLY A 29 6.30 3.82 -4.57
N HIS A 30 7.26 3.08 -4.06
CA HIS A 30 8.46 3.65 -3.44
C HIS A 30 9.22 4.52 -4.44
N GLN A 31 9.36 4.06 -5.65
CA GLN A 31 10.07 4.78 -6.71
C GLN A 31 9.37 6.10 -7.07
N ILE A 32 8.05 6.08 -7.13
CA ILE A 32 7.24 7.26 -7.44
C ILE A 32 7.31 8.29 -6.32
N PHE A 33 7.12 7.86 -5.08
CA PHE A 33 7.11 8.74 -3.92
C PHE A 33 8.50 9.12 -3.44
N GLN A 34 9.49 8.25 -3.68
CA GLN A 34 10.82 8.33 -3.08
C GLN A 34 10.73 8.32 -1.54
N ARG A 35 9.75 7.62 -1.01
CA ARG A 35 9.46 7.47 0.41
C ARG A 35 9.09 6.01 0.68
N PRO A 36 9.24 5.56 1.93
CA PRO A 36 8.93 4.17 2.27
C PRO A 36 7.45 3.86 2.06
N VAL A 37 7.17 2.71 1.46
CA VAL A 37 5.81 2.24 1.22
C VAL A 37 5.71 0.79 1.68
N ALA A 38 4.62 0.46 2.39
CA ALA A 38 4.34 -0.90 2.83
C ALA A 38 2.90 -1.27 2.57
N PHE A 39 2.68 -2.54 2.26
CA PHE A 39 1.36 -3.14 2.17
C PHE A 39 1.21 -4.10 3.34
N LEU A 40 0.14 -3.90 4.10
CA LEU A 40 -0.20 -4.70 5.28
C LEU A 40 -1.51 -5.43 5.01
N ASP A 41 -1.67 -6.61 5.62
CA ASP A 41 -2.96 -7.29 5.56
C ASP A 41 -3.95 -6.67 6.56
N GLU A 42 -5.15 -7.23 6.64
CA GLU A 42 -6.23 -6.72 7.48
C GLU A 42 -5.91 -6.83 8.99
N TYR A 43 -4.92 -7.65 9.35
CA TYR A 43 -4.48 -7.83 10.72
C TYR A 43 -3.19 -7.07 11.04
N PHE A 44 -2.77 -6.17 10.15
CA PHE A 44 -1.54 -5.39 10.26
C PHE A 44 -0.26 -6.25 10.23
N HIS A 45 -0.33 -7.39 9.53
CA HIS A 45 0.87 -8.15 9.19
C HIS A 45 1.47 -7.64 7.90
N LEU A 46 2.79 -7.62 7.84
CA LEU A 46 3.49 -7.15 6.65
C LEU A 46 3.33 -8.14 5.49
N VAL A 47 2.90 -7.64 4.35
CA VAL A 47 2.87 -8.41 3.10
C VAL A 47 4.06 -8.05 2.23
N ASN A 48 4.24 -6.76 1.96
CA ASN A 48 5.37 -6.25 1.18
C ASN A 48 5.80 -4.88 1.70
N MET A 49 7.08 -4.56 1.55
CA MET A 49 7.60 -3.24 1.88
C MET A 49 8.73 -2.86 0.93
N SER A 50 8.90 -1.57 0.72
CA SER A 50 10.00 -1.05 -0.08
C SER A 50 10.43 0.32 0.47
N PRO A 51 11.70 0.52 0.84
CA PRO A 51 12.80 -0.44 0.80
C PRO A 51 12.68 -1.48 1.91
N GLU A 52 13.24 -2.66 1.71
CA GLU A 52 13.19 -3.74 2.68
C GLU A 52 14.40 -3.67 3.62
N GLN A 53 14.41 -2.62 4.44
CA GLN A 53 15.51 -2.32 5.35
C GLN A 53 15.03 -1.39 6.47
N PRO A 54 15.71 -1.38 7.63
CA PRO A 54 15.39 -0.41 8.67
C PRO A 54 15.77 1.02 8.24
N LEU A 55 14.98 2.00 8.65
CA LEU A 55 15.14 3.38 8.23
C LEU A 55 15.24 4.36 9.41
N GLY A 56 15.21 3.87 10.65
CA GLY A 56 15.18 4.73 11.84
C GLY A 56 13.79 5.27 12.15
N ILE A 57 12.76 4.76 11.51
CA ILE A 57 11.37 5.08 11.80
C ILE A 57 10.83 3.96 12.67
N PRO A 58 10.45 4.21 13.94
CA PRO A 58 10.12 3.13 14.87
C PRO A 58 9.08 2.14 14.34
N LEU A 59 7.99 2.63 13.79
CA LEU A 59 6.94 1.76 13.24
C LEU A 59 7.44 0.94 12.05
N TRP A 60 8.19 1.58 11.16
CA TRP A 60 8.77 0.91 10.00
C TRP A 60 9.76 -0.18 10.40
N ASP A 61 10.63 0.15 11.36
CA ASP A 61 11.65 -0.79 11.82
C ASP A 61 11.02 -1.98 12.53
N THR A 62 9.93 -1.77 13.27
CA THR A 62 9.14 -2.85 13.87
C THR A 62 8.56 -3.76 12.79
N LEU A 63 8.00 -3.18 11.73
CA LEU A 63 7.50 -3.95 10.59
C LEU A 63 8.60 -4.77 9.94
N TYR A 64 9.76 -4.17 9.76
CA TYR A 64 10.89 -4.87 9.16
C TYR A 64 11.34 -6.06 10.00
N GLN A 65 11.44 -5.89 11.32
CA GLN A 65 11.95 -6.91 12.22
C GLN A 65 10.92 -7.99 12.55
N LYS A 66 9.70 -7.59 12.87
CA LYS A 66 8.67 -8.50 13.39
C LYS A 66 7.63 -8.90 12.34
N LYS A 67 7.65 -8.26 11.18
CA LYS A 67 6.69 -8.49 10.10
C LYS A 67 5.24 -8.21 10.49
N ALA A 68 5.04 -7.42 11.54
CA ALA A 68 3.74 -7.03 12.05
C ALA A 68 3.86 -5.76 12.87
N ILE A 69 2.75 -5.06 13.03
CA ILE A 69 2.65 -3.91 13.94
C ILE A 69 2.38 -4.43 15.34
N ALA A 70 3.07 -3.87 16.35
CA ALA A 70 2.84 -4.22 17.74
C ALA A 70 1.44 -3.79 18.20
N GLU A 71 0.89 -4.46 19.22
CA GLU A 71 -0.48 -4.21 19.67
C GLU A 71 -0.72 -2.76 20.12
N ASP A 72 0.23 -2.18 20.85
CA ASP A 72 0.12 -0.78 21.28
C ASP A 72 0.15 0.20 20.10
N GLU A 73 0.98 -0.06 19.11
CA GLU A 73 1.03 0.73 17.87
C GLU A 73 -0.26 0.58 17.07
N LYS A 74 -0.79 -0.63 17.02
CA LYS A 74 -2.04 -0.93 16.35
C LYS A 74 -3.21 -0.17 16.99
N GLU A 75 -3.25 -0.12 18.32
CA GLU A 75 -4.27 0.66 19.03
C GLU A 75 -4.19 2.15 18.70
N GLN A 76 -2.98 2.71 18.64
CA GLN A 76 -2.78 4.10 18.27
C GLN A 76 -3.26 4.38 16.84
N LEU A 77 -2.97 3.48 15.91
CA LEU A 77 -3.41 3.63 14.52
C LEU A 77 -4.92 3.56 14.41
N LEU A 78 -5.53 2.56 15.04
CA LEU A 78 -6.99 2.38 14.97
C LEU A 78 -7.75 3.56 15.62
N ALA A 79 -7.18 4.15 16.65
CA ALA A 79 -7.79 5.31 17.30
C ALA A 79 -7.78 6.54 16.38
N GLN A 80 -6.85 6.63 15.45
CA GLN A 80 -6.74 7.75 14.51
C GLN A 80 -7.54 7.53 13.23
N LEU A 81 -7.86 6.29 12.88
CA LEU A 81 -8.63 5.98 11.69
C LEU A 81 -10.12 6.24 11.95
N THR A 82 -10.67 7.23 11.27
CA THR A 82 -12.06 7.64 11.47
C THR A 82 -12.96 7.39 10.27
N ASN A 83 -12.39 7.07 9.11
CA ASN A 83 -13.16 6.80 7.90
C ASN A 83 -12.42 5.80 7.01
N GLU A 84 -13.00 5.53 5.83
CA GLU A 84 -12.47 4.57 4.88
C GLU A 84 -11.49 5.17 3.87
N GLU A 85 -11.14 6.42 4.04
CA GLU A 85 -10.22 7.11 3.14
C GLU A 85 -8.81 7.14 3.71
N ALA A 86 -7.85 7.52 2.87
CA ALA A 86 -6.47 7.70 3.31
C ALA A 86 -6.39 8.80 4.36
N GLN A 87 -5.71 8.55 5.45
CA GLN A 87 -5.60 9.47 6.57
C GLN A 87 -4.16 9.59 7.03
N THR A 88 -3.77 10.82 7.39
CA THR A 88 -2.48 11.04 8.02
C THR A 88 -2.55 10.60 9.49
N PHE A 89 -1.42 10.14 9.99
CA PHE A 89 -1.31 9.74 11.39
C PHE A 89 0.07 10.09 11.94
N CYS A 90 0.15 10.17 13.27
CA CYS A 90 1.41 10.34 13.98
C CYS A 90 1.51 9.29 15.06
N MET A 91 2.72 8.76 15.27
CA MET A 91 2.99 7.84 16.36
C MET A 91 3.67 8.59 17.50
N ASP A 92 3.34 8.22 18.73
CA ASP A 92 3.93 8.83 19.90
C ASP A 92 5.45 8.69 19.90
N GLY A 93 6.14 9.80 20.14
CA GLY A 93 7.59 9.82 20.19
C GLY A 93 8.30 9.75 18.83
N SER A 94 7.55 9.81 17.73
CA SER A 94 8.13 9.79 16.39
C SER A 94 7.92 11.13 15.69
N PRO A 95 8.98 11.70 15.07
CA PRO A 95 8.82 12.92 14.27
C PRO A 95 8.23 12.68 12.89
N PHE A 96 8.09 11.41 12.51
CA PHE A 96 7.59 11.05 11.18
C PHE A 96 6.08 11.01 11.16
N ARG A 97 5.52 11.47 10.05
CA ARG A 97 4.09 11.36 9.77
C ARG A 97 3.86 10.28 8.75
N GLY A 98 2.79 9.54 8.92
CA GLY A 98 2.40 8.51 7.97
C GLY A 98 1.10 8.85 7.29
N LEU A 99 0.90 8.19 6.16
CA LEU A 99 -0.37 8.17 5.46
C LEU A 99 -0.80 6.72 5.39
N LEU A 100 -1.97 6.42 5.96
CA LEU A 100 -2.51 5.07 6.01
C LEU A 100 -3.83 5.06 5.26
N SER A 101 -3.96 4.15 4.31
CA SER A 101 -5.16 4.00 3.52
C SER A 101 -5.68 2.58 3.61
N PRO A 102 -6.94 2.37 4.06
CA PRO A 102 -7.54 1.04 4.00
C PRO A 102 -7.74 0.61 2.55
N ILE A 103 -7.58 -0.68 2.30
CA ILE A 103 -7.83 -1.29 0.99
C ILE A 103 -9.16 -1.99 1.08
N LEU A 104 -10.15 -1.47 0.38
CA LEU A 104 -11.51 -2.00 0.42
C LEU A 104 -11.81 -2.78 -0.86
N MET A 105 -12.30 -3.99 -0.68
CA MET A 105 -12.79 -4.84 -1.77
C MET A 105 -14.14 -5.40 -1.35
N ASP A 106 -15.16 -5.12 -2.14
CA ASP A 106 -16.55 -5.51 -1.83
C ASP A 106 -16.99 -5.02 -0.44
N ARG A 107 -16.60 -3.77 -0.11
CA ARG A 107 -16.90 -3.11 1.17
C ARG A 107 -16.23 -3.76 2.39
N ARG A 108 -15.28 -4.65 2.15
CA ARG A 108 -14.51 -5.29 3.23
C ARG A 108 -13.09 -4.80 3.22
N ASN A 109 -12.55 -4.56 4.40
CA ASN A 109 -11.15 -4.20 4.54
C ASN A 109 -10.29 -5.44 4.27
N ARG A 110 -9.38 -5.32 3.31
CA ARG A 110 -8.46 -6.39 2.91
C ARG A 110 -7.01 -6.06 3.23
N GLY A 111 -6.78 -4.92 3.84
CA GLY A 111 -5.44 -4.53 4.22
C GLY A 111 -5.29 -3.02 4.24
N TYR A 112 -4.03 -2.59 4.33
CA TYR A 112 -3.69 -1.19 4.44
C TYR A 112 -2.47 -0.87 3.61
N LEU A 113 -2.48 0.30 3.01
CA LEU A 113 -1.32 0.86 2.33
C LEU A 113 -0.74 1.94 3.23
N LEU A 114 0.55 1.83 3.53
CA LEU A 114 1.24 2.69 4.48
C LEU A 114 2.39 3.40 3.79
N CYS A 115 2.51 4.71 4.02
CA CYS A 115 3.60 5.52 3.50
C CYS A 115 4.03 6.51 4.58
N PHE A 116 5.32 6.85 4.64
CA PHE A 116 5.84 7.77 5.64
C PHE A 116 6.40 9.05 5.02
N TRP A 117 6.22 10.15 5.73
CA TRP A 117 6.82 11.45 5.45
C TRP A 117 7.68 11.89 6.63
N ASP A 118 8.83 12.47 6.33
CA ASP A 118 9.74 12.96 7.36
C ASP A 118 9.34 14.34 7.92
N SER A 119 8.62 15.13 7.15
CA SER A 119 8.16 16.45 7.59
C SER A 119 7.01 16.95 6.69
N GLY A 120 6.17 17.78 7.27
CA GLY A 120 5.07 18.41 6.55
C GLY A 120 3.93 17.46 6.22
N ALA A 121 2.93 17.97 5.53
CA ALA A 121 1.79 17.20 5.06
C ALA A 121 2.00 16.79 3.60
N PRO A 122 1.38 15.68 3.15
CA PRO A 122 1.40 15.33 1.74
C PRO A 122 0.81 16.46 0.89
N SER A 123 1.43 16.73 -0.25
CA SER A 123 0.89 17.69 -1.22
C SER A 123 -0.34 17.11 -1.93
N PRO A 124 -1.16 17.95 -2.61
CA PRO A 124 -2.25 17.41 -3.43
C PRO A 124 -1.79 16.40 -4.47
N ASP A 125 -0.60 16.59 -5.05
CA ASP A 125 -0.02 15.62 -5.98
C ASP A 125 0.34 14.32 -5.28
N ASP A 126 0.89 14.38 -4.07
CA ASP A 126 1.20 13.19 -3.28
C ASP A 126 -0.07 12.39 -2.98
N LEU A 127 -1.16 13.06 -2.61
CA LEU A 127 -2.44 12.40 -2.36
C LEU A 127 -2.99 11.75 -3.63
N ARG A 128 -2.84 12.41 -4.76
CA ARG A 128 -3.25 11.86 -6.04
C ARG A 128 -2.45 10.63 -6.42
N LEU A 129 -1.13 10.68 -6.21
CA LEU A 129 -0.25 9.54 -6.45
C LEU A 129 -0.58 8.39 -5.50
N MET A 130 -0.92 8.70 -4.25
CA MET A 130 -1.35 7.68 -3.29
C MET A 130 -2.63 6.98 -3.75
N ASP A 131 -3.59 7.74 -4.26
CA ASP A 131 -4.82 7.17 -4.80
C ASP A 131 -4.54 6.26 -6.00
N MET A 132 -3.65 6.67 -6.89
CA MET A 132 -3.24 5.85 -8.03
C MET A 132 -2.57 4.55 -7.56
N LEU A 133 -1.67 4.64 -6.59
CA LEU A 133 -1.02 3.47 -6.01
C LEU A 133 -2.03 2.56 -5.32
N LEU A 134 -2.96 3.15 -4.58
CA LEU A 134 -4.03 2.40 -3.92
C LEU A 134 -4.85 1.59 -4.92
N GLN A 135 -5.19 2.18 -6.05
CA GLN A 135 -5.92 1.49 -7.11
C GLN A 135 -5.11 0.32 -7.67
N ALA A 136 -3.81 0.53 -7.91
CA ALA A 136 -2.93 -0.51 -8.41
C ALA A 136 -2.80 -1.68 -7.42
N VAL A 137 -2.65 -1.36 -6.14
CA VAL A 137 -2.58 -2.36 -5.07
C VAL A 137 -3.90 -3.13 -4.98
N THR A 138 -5.02 -2.43 -5.07
CA THR A 138 -6.35 -3.05 -5.02
C THR A 138 -6.55 -4.04 -6.16
N VAL A 139 -6.16 -3.67 -7.37
CA VAL A 139 -6.24 -4.57 -8.53
C VAL A 139 -5.39 -5.82 -8.30
N ARG A 140 -4.16 -5.63 -7.86
CA ARG A 140 -3.25 -6.77 -7.64
C ARG A 140 -3.74 -7.66 -6.48
N ALA A 141 -4.19 -7.06 -5.38
CA ALA A 141 -4.71 -7.79 -4.22
C ALA A 141 -5.99 -8.55 -4.56
N SER A 142 -6.86 -7.96 -5.36
CA SER A 142 -8.09 -8.60 -5.83
C SER A 142 -7.80 -9.90 -6.58
N THR A 143 -6.85 -9.85 -7.51
CA THR A 143 -6.43 -11.03 -8.26
C THR A 143 -5.84 -12.09 -7.32
N ARG A 144 -5.00 -11.67 -6.37
CA ARG A 144 -4.39 -12.58 -5.40
C ARG A 144 -5.44 -13.22 -4.49
N THR A 145 -6.42 -12.44 -4.03
CA THR A 145 -7.49 -12.95 -3.16
C THR A 145 -8.28 -14.04 -3.86
N ARG A 146 -8.51 -13.91 -5.14
CA ARG A 146 -9.22 -14.93 -5.93
C ARG A 146 -8.42 -16.19 -6.15
N THR A 147 -7.11 -16.13 -5.95
CA THR A 147 -6.27 -17.32 -6.06
C THR A 147 -6.24 -18.15 -4.78
N ILE A 148 -6.94 -17.69 -3.71
CA ILE A 148 -7.06 -18.43 -2.45
C ILE A 148 -8.43 -19.08 -2.41
N GLY A 149 -8.70 -20.20 -2.72
CA GLY A 149 -10.01 -20.84 -2.76
C GLY A 149 -10.14 -21.64 -4.04
N SER A 150 -11.03 -21.26 -4.92
CA SER A 150 -11.22 -21.91 -6.22
C SER A 150 -10.45 -21.21 -7.33
N TRP A 151 -9.27 -20.67 -7.01
CA TRP A 151 -8.55 -19.77 -7.89
C TRP A 151 -8.17 -20.37 -9.25
N SER A 152 -7.83 -21.66 -9.28
CA SER A 152 -7.39 -22.26 -10.53
C SER A 152 -8.47 -22.19 -11.60
N ILE A 153 -9.72 -22.41 -11.24
CA ILE A 153 -10.85 -22.31 -12.16
C ILE A 153 -11.14 -20.85 -12.50
N SER A 154 -11.25 -20.03 -11.46
CA SER A 154 -11.57 -18.61 -11.61
C SER A 154 -10.52 -17.86 -12.42
N LEU A 155 -9.24 -18.12 -12.15
CA LEU A 155 -8.14 -17.50 -12.87
C LEU A 155 -8.10 -17.93 -14.33
N SER A 156 -8.31 -19.22 -14.59
CA SER A 156 -8.36 -19.74 -15.96
C SER A 156 -9.46 -19.09 -16.78
N GLU A 157 -10.65 -18.94 -16.19
CA GLU A 157 -11.77 -18.28 -16.86
C GLU A 157 -11.46 -16.81 -17.16
N LYS A 158 -10.85 -16.10 -16.20
CA LYS A 158 -10.50 -14.70 -16.40
C LYS A 158 -9.42 -14.48 -17.44
N LEU A 159 -8.39 -15.30 -17.41
CA LEU A 159 -7.34 -15.24 -18.43
C LEU A 159 -7.91 -15.53 -19.81
N LYS A 160 -8.81 -16.50 -19.90
CA LYS A 160 -9.48 -16.85 -21.14
C LYS A 160 -10.29 -15.67 -21.66
N ASN A 161 -11.06 -15.00 -20.79
CA ASN A 161 -11.86 -13.83 -21.16
C ASN A 161 -10.99 -12.64 -21.57
N LEU A 162 -9.84 -12.46 -20.96
CA LEU A 162 -8.92 -11.40 -21.32
C LEU A 162 -8.22 -11.64 -22.66
N LEU A 163 -8.01 -12.91 -23.01
CA LEU A 163 -7.35 -13.28 -24.25
C LEU A 163 -8.30 -13.35 -25.43
N GLU A 164 -9.58 -13.45 -25.17
CA GLU A 164 -10.63 -13.39 -26.18
C GLU A 164 -11.08 -11.94 -26.39
#